data_6f1b63918a3d85a2319d57ee675f4ddc
#
_entry.id   6f1b63918a3d85a2319d57ee675f4ddc
#
_cell.length_a   1.000
_cell.length_b   1.000
_cell.length_c   1.000
_cell.angle_alpha   90.00
_cell.angle_beta   90.00
_cell.angle_gamma   90.00
#
_symmetry.space_group_name_H-M   'P 1'
#
loop_
_entity.id
_entity.type
_entity.pdbx_description
1 polymer ?
#
loop_
_entity_poly.entity_id
_entity_poly.type
_entity_poly.pdbx_seq_one_letter_code
_entity_poly.pdbx_strand_id
1 'polypeptide(L)'
;MDDTILSKAEAGYAKSAEYGVFAEKPGALVGAGSPRFLVSPFNPDAPVEGGISGAVKGALAGFVPFGVPSGSGSPSSPSKHDGIGVSGRSQAHETLKTMTTIIMHTSEGSITINLFDDKAPNTVANFLGLATGEKEWADPYTGQPSHGKFYNGLTFHRIIKQFMIQGGCPLGTGTGGPGYEFDDEIDPSLKFDKPYLLAMANAGLRRGMDGKVHGTNGSQFFITTVPTPWLDGHHTIFGEVADNDSKKVVDKLEALDTDPMDRPLEPAVILSVDVAE
;
A
#
# COMPACT_ATOMS: atom_id res chain seq x y z
N MET A 1 11.14 -21.23 -18.30
CA MET A 1 10.31 -20.95 -17.11
C MET A 1 10.74 -21.95 -16.05
N ASP A 2 10.97 -21.50 -14.85
CA ASP A 2 11.40 -22.38 -13.77
C ASP A 2 10.16 -23.13 -13.26
N ASP A 3 10.13 -24.45 -13.45
CA ASP A 3 9.02 -25.33 -13.05
C ASP A 3 8.71 -25.24 -11.54
N THR A 4 9.67 -24.77 -10.75
CA THR A 4 9.52 -24.55 -9.30
C THR A 4 8.58 -23.39 -8.98
N ILE A 5 8.56 -22.35 -9.82
CA ILE A 5 7.71 -21.16 -9.61
C ILE A 5 6.26 -21.48 -9.97
N LEU A 6 6.05 -22.19 -11.08
CA LEU A 6 4.71 -22.65 -11.49
C LEU A 6 4.12 -23.60 -10.46
N SER A 7 4.92 -24.56 -9.96
CA SER A 7 4.45 -25.50 -8.94
C SER A 7 4.08 -24.84 -7.61
N LYS A 8 4.75 -23.74 -7.23
CA LYS A 8 4.39 -22.94 -6.05
C LYS A 8 3.07 -22.18 -6.25
N ALA A 9 2.84 -21.63 -7.43
CA ALA A 9 1.60 -20.96 -7.75
C ALA A 9 0.42 -21.94 -7.77
N GLU A 10 0.61 -23.10 -8.40
CA GLU A 10 -0.39 -24.18 -8.41
C GLU A 10 -0.65 -24.74 -7.01
N ALA A 11 0.39 -24.93 -6.18
CA ALA A 11 0.23 -25.36 -4.80
C ALA A 11 -0.50 -24.31 -3.94
N GLY A 12 -0.28 -23.01 -4.19
CA GLY A 12 -1.03 -21.93 -3.55
C GLY A 12 -2.51 -21.96 -3.93
N TYR A 13 -2.80 -22.19 -5.20
CA TYR A 13 -4.16 -22.31 -5.72
C TYR A 13 -4.87 -23.58 -5.21
N ALA A 14 -4.19 -24.70 -5.24
CA ALA A 14 -4.71 -25.99 -4.74
C ALA A 14 -4.96 -25.96 -3.23
N LYS A 15 -4.03 -25.36 -2.45
CA LYS A 15 -4.22 -25.20 -1.00
C LYS A 15 -5.35 -24.23 -0.66
N SER A 16 -5.54 -23.16 -1.41
CA SER A 16 -6.69 -22.26 -1.18
C SER A 16 -8.03 -22.96 -1.43
N ALA A 17 -8.06 -23.97 -2.31
CA ALA A 17 -9.21 -24.83 -2.53
C ALA A 17 -9.40 -25.88 -1.42
N GLU A 18 -8.32 -26.40 -0.83
CA GLU A 18 -8.37 -27.37 0.28
C GLU A 18 -8.81 -26.76 1.62
N TYR A 19 -8.46 -25.48 1.88
CA TYR A 19 -8.89 -24.78 3.09
C TYR A 19 -10.31 -24.21 2.99
N GLY A 20 -11.13 -24.77 2.08
CA GLY A 20 -12.58 -24.78 2.16
C GLY A 20 -13.21 -23.49 2.67
N VAL A 21 -12.93 -22.35 2.00
CA VAL A 21 -13.89 -21.27 2.02
C VAL A 21 -15.02 -21.67 1.06
N PHE A 22 -15.57 -22.88 1.31
CA PHE A 22 -16.74 -23.36 0.65
C PHE A 22 -17.96 -23.04 1.47
N ALA A 23 -18.81 -22.25 0.82
CA ALA A 23 -20.25 -22.27 0.92
C ALA A 23 -20.79 -22.38 2.34
N GLU A 24 -21.13 -21.27 2.82
CA GLU A 24 -22.16 -21.15 3.82
C GLU A 24 -23.32 -22.09 3.54
N LYS A 25 -23.50 -23.05 4.41
CA LYS A 25 -24.84 -23.55 4.70
C LYS A 25 -25.54 -22.45 5.50
N PRO A 26 -26.76 -22.05 5.15
CA PRO A 26 -27.51 -21.07 5.95
C PRO A 26 -27.72 -21.63 7.35
N GLY A 27 -27.14 -21.00 8.37
CA GLY A 27 -27.36 -21.33 9.76
C GLY A 27 -26.17 -21.49 10.70
N ALA A 28 -24.94 -21.23 10.30
CA ALA A 28 -23.79 -21.31 11.20
C ALA A 28 -23.43 -19.91 11.76
N LEU A 29 -23.36 -19.81 13.08
CA LEU A 29 -22.98 -18.64 13.86
C LEU A 29 -21.57 -18.14 13.46
N VAL A 30 -21.49 -16.83 13.21
CA VAL A 30 -20.30 -16.07 12.82
C VAL A 30 -19.26 -16.14 13.91
N GLY A 31 -18.20 -16.91 13.70
CA GLY A 31 -16.94 -16.75 14.39
C GLY A 31 -16.20 -15.53 13.84
N ALA A 32 -15.56 -14.76 14.72
CA ALA A 32 -14.84 -13.54 14.39
C ALA A 32 -13.82 -13.77 13.25
N GLY A 33 -14.20 -13.36 12.04
CA GLY A 33 -13.36 -13.49 10.86
C GLY A 33 -12.26 -12.45 10.87
N SER A 34 -11.04 -12.87 10.52
CA SER A 34 -9.92 -11.98 10.27
C SER A 34 -10.26 -10.96 9.19
N PRO A 35 -9.83 -9.71 9.30
CA PRO A 35 -10.17 -8.67 8.35
C PRO A 35 -9.56 -8.96 6.98
N ARG A 36 -10.39 -8.87 5.95
CA ARG A 36 -9.95 -8.97 4.55
C ARG A 36 -9.35 -7.64 4.12
N PHE A 37 -8.18 -7.66 3.55
CA PHE A 37 -7.57 -6.49 2.92
C PHE A 37 -8.30 -6.21 1.59
N LEU A 38 -9.17 -5.24 1.58
CA LEU A 38 -10.01 -4.92 0.44
C LEU A 38 -9.81 -3.47 0.02
N VAL A 39 -9.59 -3.25 -1.26
CA VAL A 39 -9.95 -1.99 -1.89
C VAL A 39 -11.46 -2.07 -2.12
N SER A 40 -12.23 -1.32 -1.37
CA SER A 40 -13.69 -1.36 -1.49
C SER A 40 -14.13 -0.42 -2.61
N PRO A 41 -14.91 -0.87 -3.60
CA PRO A 41 -15.56 0.04 -4.53
C PRO A 41 -16.61 0.84 -3.75
N PHE A 42 -16.43 2.15 -3.64
CA PHE A 42 -17.44 3.04 -3.10
C PHE A 42 -18.56 3.16 -4.13
N ASN A 43 -19.78 2.82 -3.74
CA ASN A 43 -20.96 3.07 -4.55
C ASN A 43 -21.58 4.40 -4.07
N PRO A 44 -21.50 5.50 -4.86
CA PRO A 44 -22.03 6.80 -4.47
C PRO A 44 -23.57 6.83 -4.37
N ASP A 45 -24.28 5.81 -4.87
CA ASP A 45 -25.74 5.76 -4.91
C ASP A 45 -26.36 4.83 -3.83
N ALA A 46 -25.55 4.37 -2.87
CA ALA A 46 -26.11 3.58 -1.77
C ALA A 46 -26.86 4.48 -0.78
N PRO A 47 -28.14 4.19 -0.46
CA PRO A 47 -28.88 4.97 0.50
C PRO A 47 -28.26 4.84 1.90
N VAL A 48 -28.01 5.97 2.55
CA VAL A 48 -27.53 6.05 3.93
C VAL A 48 -28.71 5.72 4.85
N GLU A 49 -28.92 4.45 5.14
CA GLU A 49 -29.81 4.03 6.21
C GLU A 49 -29.00 3.70 7.47
N GLY A 50 -29.22 4.44 8.52
CA GLY A 50 -28.66 4.12 9.83
C GLY A 50 -28.30 5.33 10.68
N GLY A 51 -29.29 6.18 10.97
CA GLY A 51 -29.16 7.20 12.01
C GLY A 51 -29.02 6.56 13.39
N ILE A 52 -27.89 6.84 14.06
CA ILE A 52 -27.79 6.63 15.50
C ILE A 52 -27.90 7.99 16.18
N SER A 53 -29.13 8.26 16.67
CA SER A 53 -29.40 9.29 17.65
C SER A 53 -28.83 8.84 18.99
N GLY A 54 -27.83 9.54 19.48
CA GLY A 54 -27.25 9.33 20.80
C GLY A 54 -26.68 10.64 21.32
N ALA A 55 -27.56 11.46 21.87
CA ALA A 55 -27.17 12.66 22.59
C ALA A 55 -26.42 12.31 23.87
N VAL A 56 -25.20 12.83 24.04
CA VAL A 56 -24.60 12.98 25.39
C VAL A 56 -24.25 14.46 25.58
N LYS A 57 -25.06 15.08 26.46
CA LYS A 57 -24.80 16.37 27.12
C LYS A 57 -23.79 16.20 28.24
N GLY A 58 -22.91 17.19 28.43
CA GLY A 58 -22.16 17.48 29.66
C GLY A 58 -20.67 17.57 29.39
N ALA A 59 -19.92 18.55 29.75
CA ALA A 59 -20.03 19.66 30.64
C ALA A 59 -18.89 20.63 30.31
N LEU A 60 -19.20 21.92 30.28
CA LEU A 60 -18.22 23.03 30.27
C LEU A 60 -17.63 23.14 31.70
N ALA A 61 -16.32 23.20 31.83
CA ALA A 61 -15.68 23.97 32.91
C ALA A 61 -14.18 24.20 32.60
N GLY A 62 -13.76 25.44 32.62
CA GLY A 62 -12.53 25.90 33.20
C GLY A 62 -11.47 26.48 32.26
N PHE A 63 -11.70 27.68 31.78
CA PHE A 63 -10.69 28.57 31.20
C PHE A 63 -10.05 29.39 32.31
N VAL A 64 -8.74 29.34 32.49
CA VAL A 64 -7.98 30.32 33.29
C VAL A 64 -6.76 30.78 32.49
N PRO A 65 -6.62 32.08 32.23
CA PRO A 65 -5.44 32.59 31.53
C PRO A 65 -4.36 33.01 32.52
N PHE A 66 -3.12 32.65 32.30
CA PHE A 66 -1.95 33.26 32.96
C PHE A 66 -1.10 33.97 31.90
N GLY A 67 -0.92 35.11 32.01
CA GLY A 67 -0.20 36.35 32.25
C GLY A 67 1.15 36.37 31.56
N VAL A 68 1.31 37.39 30.68
CA VAL A 68 2.56 37.82 30.04
C VAL A 68 3.29 38.78 31.02
N PRO A 69 4.62 38.75 31.11
CA PRO A 69 5.38 39.96 31.45
C PRO A 69 6.20 40.48 30.29
N SER A 70 5.93 41.70 29.93
CA SER A 70 6.72 42.59 29.12
C SER A 70 8.07 42.94 29.76
N GLY A 71 9.13 42.93 28.95
CA GLY A 71 10.43 43.47 29.34
C GLY A 71 11.10 44.15 28.15
N SER A 72 11.08 45.46 28.18
CA SER A 72 11.69 46.41 27.25
C SER A 72 13.20 46.49 27.43
N GLY A 73 13.95 46.63 26.32
CA GLY A 73 15.37 47.01 26.38
C GLY A 73 16.03 47.07 25.00
N SER A 74 16.06 48.26 24.39
CA SER A 74 16.97 48.66 23.31
C SER A 74 17.87 49.78 23.85
N PRO A 75 18.91 50.31 23.14
CA PRO A 75 19.77 49.80 22.06
C PRO A 75 21.26 50.10 22.30
N SER A 76 22.16 49.54 21.54
CA SER A 76 23.43 50.21 21.19
C SER A 76 24.11 49.54 19.98
N SER A 77 24.30 50.31 18.91
CA SER A 77 25.26 50.09 17.81
C SER A 77 26.45 51.08 18.03
N PRO A 78 27.53 51.11 17.22
CA PRO A 78 28.06 50.17 16.21
C PRO A 78 29.60 49.97 16.36
N SER A 79 30.19 49.00 15.68
CA SER A 79 31.56 49.09 15.20
C SER A 79 31.77 48.33 13.90
N LYS A 80 32.30 49.06 12.92
CA LYS A 80 32.75 48.57 11.63
C LYS A 80 34.03 47.79 11.78
N HIS A 81 34.13 46.63 11.13
CA HIS A 81 35.38 46.11 10.63
C HIS A 81 35.15 45.51 9.24
N ASP A 82 35.88 46.12 8.26
CA ASP A 82 36.05 45.59 6.92
C ASP A 82 36.83 44.30 6.95
N GLY A 83 36.39 43.31 6.21
CA GLY A 83 37.07 42.03 6.07
C GLY A 83 36.56 41.27 4.85
N ILE A 84 37.17 41.57 3.70
CA ILE A 84 37.49 40.72 2.53
C ILE A 84 36.54 39.53 2.27
N GLY A 85 35.84 39.68 1.14
CA GLY A 85 35.00 38.63 0.55
C GLY A 85 35.78 37.36 0.18
N VAL A 86 35.31 36.25 0.67
CA VAL A 86 35.48 34.96 0.03
C VAL A 86 34.11 34.54 -0.44
N SER A 87 33.88 34.66 -1.74
CA SER A 87 32.75 34.13 -2.46
C SER A 87 32.80 32.60 -2.35
N GLY A 88 32.30 32.09 -1.25
CA GLY A 88 31.95 30.68 -1.12
C GLY A 88 30.69 30.44 -1.96
N ARG A 89 30.87 30.03 -3.22
CA ARG A 89 29.80 29.33 -3.94
C ARG A 89 29.42 28.12 -3.09
N SER A 90 28.35 28.26 -2.37
CA SER A 90 27.57 27.14 -1.89
C SER A 90 27.13 26.37 -3.16
N GLN A 91 27.90 25.36 -3.52
CA GLN A 91 27.39 24.32 -4.40
C GLN A 91 26.27 23.66 -3.62
N ALA A 92 25.04 24.10 -3.88
CA ALA A 92 23.88 23.29 -3.62
C ALA A 92 24.13 21.97 -4.37
N HIS A 93 24.52 20.96 -3.63
CA HIS A 93 24.52 19.59 -4.12
C HIS A 93 23.04 19.28 -4.32
N GLU A 94 22.55 19.59 -5.52
CA GLU A 94 21.28 19.09 -6.01
C GLU A 94 21.47 17.59 -6.07
N THR A 95 21.11 16.91 -4.98
CA THR A 95 21.04 15.46 -4.94
C THR A 95 20.07 15.11 -6.04
N LEU A 96 20.57 14.61 -7.16
CA LEU A 96 19.76 13.99 -8.21
C LEU A 96 18.92 12.94 -7.49
N LYS A 97 17.64 13.24 -7.36
CA LYS A 97 16.66 12.40 -6.71
C LYS A 97 16.46 11.20 -7.63
N THR A 98 17.21 10.15 -7.39
CA THR A 98 17.11 8.90 -8.14
C THR A 98 15.82 8.22 -7.71
N MET A 99 14.86 8.21 -8.61
CA MET A 99 13.64 7.45 -8.47
C MET A 99 13.97 5.97 -8.66
N THR A 100 13.66 5.15 -7.68
CA THR A 100 13.88 3.70 -7.81
C THR A 100 12.88 3.12 -8.81
N THR A 101 13.41 2.38 -9.78
CA THR A 101 12.60 1.68 -10.77
C THR A 101 12.68 0.18 -10.53
N ILE A 102 11.56 -0.51 -10.62
CA ILE A 102 11.48 -1.96 -10.54
C ILE A 102 10.90 -2.55 -11.83
N ILE A 103 11.21 -3.82 -12.08
CA ILE A 103 10.57 -4.63 -13.12
C ILE A 103 9.86 -5.79 -12.44
N MET A 104 8.55 -5.80 -12.52
CA MET A 104 7.70 -6.90 -12.06
C MET A 104 7.43 -7.83 -13.25
N HIS A 105 8.03 -9.00 -13.24
CA HIS A 105 7.80 -10.02 -14.24
C HIS A 105 6.55 -10.82 -13.90
N THR A 106 5.61 -10.89 -14.84
CA THR A 106 4.35 -11.63 -14.65
C THR A 106 4.15 -12.68 -15.73
N SER A 107 3.17 -13.57 -15.54
CA SER A 107 2.75 -14.53 -16.58
C SER A 107 2.29 -13.87 -17.87
N GLU A 108 1.83 -12.60 -17.81
CA GLU A 108 1.29 -11.85 -18.95
C GLU A 108 2.29 -10.89 -19.59
N GLY A 109 3.47 -10.71 -18.95
CA GLY A 109 4.54 -9.83 -19.40
C GLY A 109 5.20 -9.08 -18.25
N SER A 110 6.15 -8.20 -18.58
CA SER A 110 6.87 -7.40 -17.59
C SER A 110 6.24 -6.03 -17.43
N ILE A 111 6.19 -5.54 -16.18
CA ILE A 111 5.68 -4.23 -15.82
C ILE A 111 6.82 -3.43 -15.18
N THR A 112 7.26 -2.37 -15.84
CA THR A 112 8.22 -1.42 -15.29
C THR A 112 7.46 -0.40 -14.44
N ILE A 113 7.89 -0.18 -13.20
CA ILE A 113 7.23 0.69 -12.23
C ILE A 113 8.26 1.63 -11.62
N ASN A 114 7.95 2.92 -11.62
CA ASN A 114 8.71 3.94 -10.90
C ASN A 114 8.14 4.09 -9.50
N LEU A 115 8.99 3.96 -8.49
CA LEU A 115 8.60 4.09 -7.09
C LEU A 115 8.81 5.52 -6.59
N PHE A 116 7.98 5.99 -5.69
CA PHE A 116 7.99 7.35 -5.15
C PHE A 116 8.73 7.38 -3.80
N ASP A 117 10.05 7.17 -3.83
CA ASP A 117 10.92 7.08 -2.65
C ASP A 117 10.80 8.29 -1.71
N ASP A 118 10.50 9.46 -2.25
CA ASP A 118 10.37 10.70 -1.49
C ASP A 118 8.98 10.93 -0.88
N LYS A 119 7.97 10.27 -1.43
CA LYS A 119 6.57 10.45 -1.04
C LYS A 119 6.09 9.39 -0.06
N ALA A 120 6.63 8.18 -0.18
CA ALA A 120 6.27 7.04 0.65
C ALA A 120 7.52 6.19 0.99
N PRO A 121 8.54 6.77 1.66
CA PRO A 121 9.84 6.11 1.85
C PRO A 121 9.76 4.79 2.63
N ASN A 122 8.93 4.71 3.67
CA ASN A 122 8.79 3.46 4.45
C ASN A 122 8.05 2.39 3.65
N THR A 123 7.04 2.77 2.88
CA THR A 123 6.28 1.87 2.02
C THR A 123 7.16 1.31 0.90
N VAL A 124 7.94 2.18 0.24
CA VAL A 124 8.92 1.77 -0.79
C VAL A 124 9.96 0.84 -0.18
N ALA A 125 10.56 1.20 0.96
CA ALA A 125 11.55 0.36 1.64
C ALA A 125 10.97 -1.00 2.05
N ASN A 126 9.71 -1.02 2.52
CA ASN A 126 9.00 -2.26 2.83
C ASN A 126 8.81 -3.14 1.60
N PHE A 127 8.31 -2.56 0.50
CA PHE A 127 8.07 -3.28 -0.74
C PHE A 127 9.36 -3.85 -1.32
N LEU A 128 10.43 -3.03 -1.41
CA LEU A 128 11.74 -3.45 -1.91
C LEU A 128 12.36 -4.54 -1.03
N GLY A 129 12.34 -4.37 0.30
CA GLY A 129 12.87 -5.35 1.23
C GLY A 129 12.19 -6.71 1.11
N LEU A 130 10.88 -6.74 0.90
CA LEU A 130 10.12 -7.97 0.63
C LEU A 130 10.45 -8.54 -0.77
N ALA A 131 10.57 -7.70 -1.78
CA ALA A 131 10.86 -8.11 -3.15
C ALA A 131 12.26 -8.72 -3.30
N THR A 132 13.27 -8.13 -2.64
CA THR A 132 14.67 -8.58 -2.68
C THR A 132 14.97 -9.71 -1.71
N GLY A 133 14.14 -9.87 -0.66
CA GLY A 133 14.38 -10.82 0.44
C GLY A 133 15.26 -10.25 1.54
N GLU A 134 15.57 -8.95 1.53
CA GLU A 134 16.32 -8.28 2.60
C GLU A 134 15.51 -8.11 3.88
N LYS A 135 14.19 -8.02 3.74
CA LYS A 135 13.28 -7.89 4.88
C LYS A 135 12.72 -9.24 5.27
N GLU A 136 12.84 -9.57 6.56
CA GLU A 136 12.23 -10.76 7.15
C GLU A 136 10.70 -10.66 7.12
N TRP A 137 10.05 -11.78 6.86
CA TRP A 137 8.61 -11.96 6.89
C TRP A 137 8.25 -13.31 7.50
N ALA A 138 7.07 -13.41 8.07
CA ALA A 138 6.58 -14.68 8.62
C ALA A 138 5.85 -15.49 7.53
N ASP A 139 6.29 -16.72 7.31
CA ASP A 139 5.61 -17.64 6.41
C ASP A 139 4.19 -17.93 6.94
N PRO A 140 3.14 -17.65 6.16
CA PRO A 140 1.77 -17.71 6.65
C PRO A 140 1.26 -19.14 6.91
N TYR A 141 1.97 -20.15 6.43
CA TYR A 141 1.62 -21.56 6.65
C TYR A 141 2.32 -22.16 7.86
N THR A 142 3.55 -21.72 8.12
CA THR A 142 4.39 -22.30 9.19
C THR A 142 4.59 -21.36 10.36
N GLY A 143 4.36 -20.04 10.17
CA GLY A 143 4.66 -18.99 11.13
C GLY A 143 6.17 -18.75 11.33
N GLN A 144 7.02 -19.41 10.56
CA GLN A 144 8.46 -19.28 10.69
C GLN A 144 9.00 -18.06 9.94
N PRO A 145 10.08 -17.43 10.44
CA PRO A 145 10.75 -16.34 9.72
C PRO A 145 11.30 -16.83 8.38
N SER A 146 11.24 -15.96 7.37
CA SER A 146 11.77 -16.21 6.03
C SER A 146 12.43 -14.94 5.48
N HIS A 147 13.49 -15.12 4.70
CA HIS A 147 14.20 -14.10 3.93
C HIS A 147 14.13 -14.37 2.42
N GLY A 148 13.19 -15.19 1.97
CA GLY A 148 12.97 -15.40 0.53
C GLY A 148 12.38 -14.17 -0.15
N LYS A 149 12.55 -14.07 -1.47
CA LYS A 149 11.86 -13.03 -2.28
C LYS A 149 10.35 -13.25 -2.17
N PHE A 150 9.70 -12.38 -1.39
CA PHE A 150 8.31 -12.56 -0.95
C PHE A 150 7.31 -12.69 -2.09
N TYR A 151 7.44 -11.82 -3.11
CA TYR A 151 6.45 -11.72 -4.19
C TYR A 151 6.56 -12.81 -5.24
N ASN A 152 7.67 -13.57 -5.26
CA ASN A 152 7.89 -14.60 -6.26
C ASN A 152 6.88 -15.76 -6.13
N GLY A 153 6.14 -16.02 -7.19
CA GLY A 153 5.10 -17.06 -7.24
C GLY A 153 3.75 -16.64 -6.64
N LEU A 154 3.62 -15.39 -6.16
CA LEU A 154 2.32 -14.88 -5.73
C LEU A 154 1.44 -14.52 -6.95
N THR A 155 0.14 -14.43 -6.73
CA THR A 155 -0.83 -14.14 -7.78
C THR A 155 -1.50 -12.78 -7.58
N PHE A 156 -1.98 -12.21 -8.68
CA PHE A 156 -3.04 -11.21 -8.62
C PHE A 156 -4.34 -11.96 -8.29
N HIS A 157 -4.68 -12.01 -7.03
CA HIS A 157 -5.78 -12.82 -6.50
C HIS A 157 -7.15 -12.16 -6.65
N ARG A 158 -7.19 -10.87 -7.03
CA ARG A 158 -8.43 -10.11 -7.24
C ARG A 158 -8.24 -9.13 -8.39
N ILE A 159 -9.09 -9.23 -9.40
CA ILE A 159 -9.10 -8.37 -10.58
C ILE A 159 -10.53 -7.85 -10.78
N ILE A 160 -10.68 -6.53 -10.76
CA ILE A 160 -11.97 -5.88 -11.05
C ILE A 160 -11.80 -5.00 -12.27
N LYS A 161 -12.52 -5.32 -13.33
CA LYS A 161 -12.52 -4.56 -14.58
C LYS A 161 -12.96 -3.12 -14.32
N GLN A 162 -12.28 -2.15 -14.97
CA GLN A 162 -12.48 -0.71 -14.79
C GLN A 162 -12.32 -0.25 -13.33
N PHE A 163 -11.40 -0.88 -12.62
CA PHE A 163 -11.04 -0.47 -11.26
C PHE A 163 -9.56 -0.74 -10.95
N MET A 164 -9.16 -1.99 -10.68
CA MET A 164 -7.79 -2.31 -10.28
C MET A 164 -7.48 -3.81 -10.40
N ILE A 165 -6.18 -4.13 -10.37
CA ILE A 165 -5.65 -5.48 -10.16
C ILE A 165 -4.94 -5.51 -8.81
N GLN A 166 -5.21 -6.50 -7.95
CA GLN A 166 -4.68 -6.61 -6.59
C GLN A 166 -3.89 -7.89 -6.42
N GLY A 167 -2.67 -7.76 -5.85
CA GLY A 167 -1.75 -8.86 -5.59
C GLY A 167 -1.05 -8.74 -4.23
N GLY A 168 -0.01 -9.57 -4.03
CA GLY A 168 0.84 -9.49 -2.84
C GLY A 168 0.29 -10.21 -1.59
N CYS A 169 -0.76 -11.03 -1.75
CA CYS A 169 -1.25 -11.89 -0.68
C CYS A 169 -0.56 -13.27 -0.73
N PRO A 170 0.22 -13.67 0.29
CA PRO A 170 0.93 -14.95 0.26
C PRO A 170 0.01 -16.17 0.31
N LEU A 171 -1.24 -16.00 0.76
CA LEU A 171 -2.26 -17.04 0.75
C LEU A 171 -3.10 -17.06 -0.54
N GLY A 172 -2.98 -16.04 -1.40
CA GLY A 172 -3.82 -15.90 -2.60
C GLY A 172 -5.32 -15.68 -2.32
N THR A 173 -5.69 -15.35 -1.09
CA THR A 173 -7.09 -15.22 -0.63
C THR A 173 -7.50 -13.78 -0.29
N GLY A 174 -6.52 -12.87 -0.26
CA GLY A 174 -6.71 -11.49 0.22
C GLY A 174 -6.67 -11.34 1.75
N THR A 175 -6.45 -12.42 2.50
CA THR A 175 -6.40 -12.38 3.98
C THR A 175 -5.00 -12.52 4.57
N GLY A 176 -4.00 -12.85 3.74
CA GLY A 176 -2.61 -13.05 4.17
C GLY A 176 -1.78 -11.78 4.07
N GLY A 177 -0.67 -11.77 4.79
CA GLY A 177 0.31 -10.68 4.80
C GLY A 177 1.68 -11.17 5.26
N PRO A 178 2.64 -10.26 5.47
CA PRO A 178 4.03 -10.59 5.80
C PRO A 178 4.24 -10.90 7.29
N GLY A 179 3.18 -10.92 8.10
CA GLY A 179 3.24 -11.16 9.54
C GLY A 179 3.34 -9.89 10.39
N TYR A 180 3.30 -8.71 9.77
CA TYR A 180 3.27 -7.41 10.43
C TYR A 180 2.41 -6.41 9.65
N GLU A 181 2.06 -5.31 10.31
CA GLU A 181 1.34 -4.18 9.71
C GLU A 181 2.12 -2.88 9.96
N PHE A 182 1.91 -1.85 9.12
CA PHE A 182 2.49 -0.53 9.28
C PHE A 182 1.53 0.57 8.83
N ASP A 183 1.82 1.81 9.27
CA ASP A 183 0.96 2.97 9.07
C ASP A 183 0.95 3.48 7.61
N ASP A 184 -0.09 4.21 7.24
CA ASP A 184 -0.20 4.86 5.94
C ASP A 184 0.79 6.02 5.80
N GLU A 185 1.31 6.23 4.58
CA GLU A 185 2.10 7.39 4.17
C GLU A 185 1.34 8.17 3.11
N ILE A 186 0.38 8.99 3.54
CA ILE A 186 -0.47 9.76 2.64
C ILE A 186 0.19 11.09 2.29
N ASP A 187 0.71 11.22 1.06
CA ASP A 187 1.19 12.49 0.53
C ASP A 187 0.03 13.25 -0.12
N PRO A 188 -0.29 14.48 0.34
CA PRO A 188 -1.44 15.24 -0.18
C PRO A 188 -1.30 15.66 -1.65
N SER A 189 -0.08 15.61 -2.20
CA SER A 189 0.16 15.90 -3.62
C SER A 189 -0.14 14.74 -4.56
N LEU A 190 -0.26 13.52 -4.02
CA LEU A 190 -0.62 12.33 -4.78
C LEU A 190 -2.12 12.08 -4.70
N LYS A 191 -2.73 11.88 -5.87
CA LYS A 191 -4.16 11.64 -6.02
C LYS A 191 -4.41 10.49 -6.98
N PHE A 192 -5.51 9.77 -6.77
CA PHE A 192 -5.97 8.73 -7.69
C PHE A 192 -6.73 9.33 -8.89
N ASP A 193 -6.18 10.38 -9.49
CA ASP A 193 -6.75 11.14 -10.61
C ASP A 193 -6.41 10.58 -12.00
N LYS A 194 -5.56 9.57 -12.04
CA LYS A 194 -5.11 8.88 -13.26
C LYS A 194 -5.03 7.36 -13.04
N PRO A 195 -5.08 6.55 -14.12
CA PRO A 195 -4.83 5.10 -14.03
C PRO A 195 -3.35 4.78 -13.81
N TYR A 196 -3.07 3.50 -13.57
CA TYR A 196 -1.74 2.90 -13.49
C TYR A 196 -0.92 3.36 -12.28
N LEU A 197 -1.58 3.76 -11.19
CA LEU A 197 -0.96 4.05 -9.91
C LEU A 197 -0.81 2.77 -9.09
N LEU A 198 0.37 2.61 -8.49
CA LEU A 198 0.66 1.53 -7.54
C LEU A 198 0.40 2.04 -6.12
N ALA A 199 -0.45 1.34 -5.38
CA ALA A 199 -0.82 1.71 -4.02
C ALA A 199 -0.96 0.49 -3.10
N MET A 200 -0.87 0.73 -1.77
CA MET A 200 -1.05 -0.31 -0.76
C MET A 200 -2.52 -0.64 -0.57
N ALA A 201 -2.84 -1.93 -0.59
CA ALA A 201 -4.11 -2.43 -0.09
C ALA A 201 -4.04 -2.54 1.44
N ASN A 202 -5.09 -2.09 2.13
CA ASN A 202 -5.20 -2.12 3.58
C ASN A 202 -6.64 -2.47 4.02
N ALA A 203 -6.83 -2.76 5.30
CA ALA A 203 -8.14 -2.99 5.93
C ALA A 203 -8.67 -1.75 6.67
N GLY A 204 -8.16 -0.57 6.31
CA GLY A 204 -8.48 0.69 6.98
C GLY A 204 -7.69 0.88 8.29
N LEU A 205 -8.07 1.90 9.03
CA LEU A 205 -7.43 2.23 10.30
C LEU A 205 -7.97 1.35 11.43
N ARG A 206 -7.07 0.90 12.31
CA ARG A 206 -7.40 0.07 13.48
C ARG A 206 -6.87 0.72 14.76
N ARG A 207 -7.65 0.67 15.83
CA ARG A 207 -7.18 1.08 17.16
C ARG A 207 -6.36 -0.03 17.78
N GLY A 208 -5.10 0.27 18.09
CA GLY A 208 -4.18 -0.63 18.79
C GLY A 208 -4.44 -0.72 20.28
N MET A 209 -3.77 -1.67 20.94
CA MET A 209 -3.81 -1.81 22.42
C MET A 209 -3.13 -0.65 23.15
N ASP A 210 -2.26 0.09 22.46
CA ASP A 210 -1.65 1.34 22.94
C ASP A 210 -2.62 2.54 22.93
N GLY A 211 -3.87 2.32 22.46
CA GLY A 211 -4.91 3.33 22.36
C GLY A 211 -4.78 4.25 21.14
N LYS A 212 -3.72 4.10 20.33
CA LYS A 212 -3.53 4.86 19.10
C LYS A 212 -4.23 4.20 17.92
N VAL A 213 -4.39 4.96 16.86
CA VAL A 213 -4.93 4.48 15.59
C VAL A 213 -3.76 4.20 14.65
N HIS A 214 -3.74 3.00 14.08
CA HIS A 214 -2.70 2.50 13.20
C HIS A 214 -3.27 2.13 11.84
N GLY A 215 -2.42 2.23 10.82
CA GLY A 215 -2.67 1.67 9.50
C GLY A 215 -2.58 0.14 9.52
N THR A 216 -3.03 -0.48 8.45
CA THR A 216 -3.04 -1.95 8.29
C THR A 216 -2.37 -2.37 6.99
N ASN A 217 -1.37 -1.59 6.54
CA ASN A 217 -0.57 -1.97 5.39
C ASN A 217 0.33 -3.16 5.72
N GLY A 218 0.54 -4.05 4.76
CA GLY A 218 1.42 -5.21 4.90
C GLY A 218 2.22 -5.46 3.63
N SER A 219 1.83 -6.46 2.86
CA SER A 219 2.46 -6.80 1.58
C SER A 219 1.54 -6.63 0.38
N GLN A 220 0.22 -6.53 0.61
CA GLN A 220 -0.75 -6.46 -0.49
C GLN A 220 -0.75 -5.07 -1.12
N PHE A 221 -0.79 -5.05 -2.43
CA PHE A 221 -0.82 -3.84 -3.26
C PHE A 221 -1.86 -3.98 -4.38
N PHE A 222 -2.18 -2.86 -5.00
CA PHE A 222 -2.99 -2.86 -6.22
C PHE A 222 -2.45 -1.84 -7.23
N ILE A 223 -2.76 -2.07 -8.50
CA ILE A 223 -2.51 -1.14 -9.59
C ILE A 223 -3.86 -0.72 -10.16
N THR A 224 -4.14 0.58 -10.19
CA THR A 224 -5.38 1.11 -10.74
C THR A 224 -5.39 1.03 -12.27
N THR A 225 -6.55 0.80 -12.87
CA THR A 225 -6.74 0.77 -14.32
C THR A 225 -7.55 1.95 -14.84
N VAL A 226 -8.20 2.66 -13.93
CA VAL A 226 -8.94 3.91 -14.17
C VAL A 226 -8.66 4.91 -13.05
N PRO A 227 -9.00 6.21 -13.19
CA PRO A 227 -9.01 7.14 -12.07
C PRO A 227 -10.00 6.68 -10.98
N THR A 228 -9.54 6.71 -9.71
CA THR A 228 -10.31 6.22 -8.56
C THR A 228 -10.30 7.23 -7.39
N PRO A 229 -10.82 8.46 -7.60
CA PRO A 229 -10.66 9.57 -6.64
C PRO A 229 -11.28 9.29 -5.26
N TRP A 230 -12.20 8.33 -5.14
CA TRP A 230 -12.76 7.90 -3.85
C TRP A 230 -11.76 7.19 -2.94
N LEU A 231 -10.58 6.80 -3.46
CA LEU A 231 -9.50 6.21 -2.68
C LEU A 231 -8.52 7.24 -2.12
N ASP A 232 -8.66 8.52 -2.48
CA ASP A 232 -7.79 9.61 -2.01
C ASP A 232 -7.76 9.68 -0.48
N GLY A 233 -6.54 9.71 0.07
CA GLY A 233 -6.34 9.80 1.52
C GLY A 233 -6.58 8.51 2.30
N HIS A 234 -6.93 7.40 1.64
CA HIS A 234 -7.21 6.10 2.27
C HIS A 234 -6.17 5.03 1.98
N HIS A 235 -5.39 5.20 0.92
CA HIS A 235 -4.36 4.25 0.50
C HIS A 235 -3.09 4.98 0.14
N THR A 236 -1.94 4.46 0.59
CA THR A 236 -0.63 5.00 0.25
C THR A 236 -0.31 4.74 -1.21
N ILE A 237 -0.23 5.80 -2.01
CA ILE A 237 0.29 5.74 -3.39
C ILE A 237 1.81 5.76 -3.28
N PHE A 238 2.50 4.75 -3.81
CA PHE A 238 3.96 4.65 -3.70
C PHE A 238 4.68 4.39 -5.02
N GLY A 239 3.96 4.42 -6.15
CA GLY A 239 4.57 4.29 -7.47
C GLY A 239 3.57 4.45 -8.61
N GLU A 240 4.10 4.38 -9.83
CA GLU A 240 3.31 4.38 -11.06
C GLU A 240 3.97 3.53 -12.15
N VAL A 241 3.17 2.97 -13.05
CA VAL A 241 3.65 2.22 -14.21
C VAL A 241 4.33 3.17 -15.18
N ALA A 242 5.59 2.87 -15.52
CA ALA A 242 6.51 3.81 -16.16
C ALA A 242 6.21 4.06 -17.64
N ASP A 243 5.88 3.03 -18.40
CA ASP A 243 5.83 3.08 -19.85
C ASP A 243 4.57 2.44 -20.45
N ASN A 244 4.34 2.70 -21.74
CA ASN A 244 3.13 2.24 -22.41
C ASN A 244 3.08 0.72 -22.65
N ASP A 245 4.22 0.05 -22.76
CA ASP A 245 4.22 -1.40 -22.96
C ASP A 245 3.88 -2.10 -21.63
N SER A 246 4.40 -1.59 -20.52
CA SER A 246 4.01 -2.02 -19.16
C SER A 246 2.51 -1.77 -18.90
N LYS A 247 1.95 -0.64 -19.34
CA LYS A 247 0.51 -0.36 -19.21
C LYS A 247 -0.34 -1.37 -19.97
N LYS A 248 0.08 -1.78 -21.18
CA LYS A 248 -0.60 -2.84 -21.93
C LYS A 248 -0.59 -4.18 -21.19
N VAL A 249 0.46 -4.48 -20.43
CA VAL A 249 0.50 -5.71 -19.60
C VAL A 249 -0.51 -5.60 -18.46
N VAL A 250 -0.63 -4.43 -17.81
CA VAL A 250 -1.66 -4.19 -16.78
C VAL A 250 -3.06 -4.35 -17.36
N ASP A 251 -3.33 -3.79 -18.56
CA ASP A 251 -4.60 -3.90 -19.25
C ASP A 251 -4.91 -5.37 -19.62
N LYS A 252 -3.88 -6.13 -20.02
CA LYS A 252 -4.00 -7.55 -20.33
C LYS A 252 -4.34 -8.39 -19.08
N LEU A 253 -3.73 -8.07 -17.93
CA LEU A 253 -4.07 -8.68 -16.64
C LEU A 253 -5.50 -8.34 -16.23
N GLU A 254 -5.93 -7.08 -16.39
CA GLU A 254 -7.30 -6.66 -16.10
C GLU A 254 -8.33 -7.38 -16.96
N ALA A 255 -7.97 -7.68 -18.23
CA ALA A 255 -8.86 -8.33 -19.19
C ALA A 255 -9.13 -9.81 -18.89
N LEU A 256 -8.36 -10.43 -17.99
CA LEU A 256 -8.55 -11.85 -17.64
C LEU A 256 -9.96 -12.10 -17.14
N ASP A 257 -10.48 -13.28 -17.47
CA ASP A 257 -11.77 -13.72 -16.97
C ASP A 257 -11.69 -14.06 -15.48
N THR A 258 -12.72 -13.65 -14.73
CA THR A 258 -12.78 -13.83 -13.28
C THR A 258 -14.04 -14.59 -12.87
N ASP A 259 -13.98 -15.21 -11.69
CA ASP A 259 -15.12 -15.79 -11.03
C ASP A 259 -16.01 -14.69 -10.37
N PRO A 260 -17.17 -15.03 -9.80
CA PRO A 260 -18.06 -14.07 -9.13
C PRO A 260 -17.43 -13.41 -7.88
N MET A 261 -16.27 -13.84 -7.44
CA MET A 261 -15.49 -13.25 -6.35
C MET A 261 -14.29 -12.42 -6.84
N ASP A 262 -14.29 -12.04 -8.11
CA ASP A 262 -13.24 -11.25 -8.77
C ASP A 262 -11.88 -11.98 -8.87
N ARG A 263 -11.85 -13.30 -8.70
CA ARG A 263 -10.61 -14.09 -8.80
C ARG A 263 -10.39 -14.52 -10.24
N PRO A 264 -9.18 -14.35 -10.81
CA PRO A 264 -8.87 -14.84 -12.14
C PRO A 264 -9.11 -16.35 -12.27
N LEU A 265 -9.75 -16.77 -13.36
CA LEU A 265 -9.95 -18.20 -13.67
C LEU A 265 -8.64 -18.88 -14.04
N GLU A 266 -7.75 -18.16 -14.74
CA GLU A 266 -6.39 -18.58 -15.02
C GLU A 266 -5.43 -17.82 -14.09
N PRO A 267 -4.43 -18.48 -13.47
CA PRO A 267 -3.54 -17.83 -12.51
C PRO A 267 -2.72 -16.70 -13.14
N ALA A 268 -2.94 -15.48 -12.70
CA ALA A 268 -2.10 -14.31 -13.02
C ALA A 268 -0.94 -14.24 -12.04
N VAL A 269 0.23 -14.75 -12.41
CA VAL A 269 1.37 -15.01 -11.51
C VAL A 269 2.41 -13.91 -11.59
N ILE A 270 2.92 -13.45 -10.43
CA ILE A 270 4.13 -12.64 -10.31
C ILE A 270 5.32 -13.60 -10.28
N LEU A 271 6.12 -13.63 -11.33
CA LEU A 271 7.27 -14.52 -11.46
C LEU A 271 8.45 -14.03 -10.62
N SER A 272 8.78 -12.74 -10.73
CA SER A 272 9.79 -12.06 -9.92
C SER A 272 9.54 -10.55 -9.88
N VAL A 273 10.17 -9.88 -8.92
CA VAL A 273 10.29 -8.42 -8.87
C VAL A 273 11.77 -8.10 -8.72
N ASP A 274 12.32 -7.38 -9.67
CA ASP A 274 13.74 -7.03 -9.72
C ASP A 274 13.90 -5.51 -9.73
N VAL A 275 14.94 -5.01 -9.05
CA VAL A 275 15.28 -3.58 -9.05
C VAL A 275 16.04 -3.30 -10.35
N ALA A 276 15.61 -2.29 -11.11
CA ALA A 276 16.33 -1.87 -12.31
C ALA A 276 17.61 -1.12 -11.91
N GLU A 277 18.71 -1.44 -12.59
CA GLU A 277 20.00 -0.78 -12.42
C GLU A 277 20.03 0.59 -13.10
#